data_16e70d679f926101434f5f345f2fb513
#
_entry.id   16e70d679f926101434f5f345f2fb513
#
_cell.length_a   1.000
_cell.length_b   1.000
_cell.length_c   1.000
_cell.angle_alpha   90.00
_cell.angle_beta   90.00
_cell.angle_gamma   90.00
#
_symmetry.space_group_name_H-M   'P 1'
#
loop_
_entity.id
_entity.type
_entity.pdbx_description
1 polymer ?
#
loop_
_entity_poly.entity_id
_entity_poly.type
_entity_poly.pdbx_seq_one_letter_code
_entity_poly.pdbx_strand_id
1 'polypeptide(L)'
;KNENKILLVLYEFNLIPTRPDNANYTSFNFTKMYVESIVDFIEKLDNKLKKKIVLNIKRSMKKKKDFTKKSILFKHPNLKFVENSKYTHETRSKYNLQVEFYFSTGFLEAMSLNNPVILICANSFKDQTKQVVKQIQILKKRNICFDSSQKASEFINNNYNSLEEWWRNSLLQK
;
A
#
# COMPACT_ATOMS: atom_id res chain seq x y z
N LYS A 1 15.09 -3.83 -16.10
CA LYS A 1 15.79 -2.87 -15.21
C LYS A 1 14.77 -2.37 -14.21
N ASN A 2 14.96 -2.64 -12.92
CA ASN A 2 14.10 -2.09 -11.89
C ASN A 2 14.26 -0.57 -11.88
N GLU A 3 13.16 0.15 -12.11
CA GLU A 3 13.13 1.57 -11.85
C GLU A 3 13.32 1.76 -10.34
N ASN A 4 14.36 2.49 -9.93
CA ASN A 4 14.67 2.77 -8.53
C ASN A 4 13.57 3.64 -7.89
N LYS A 5 12.34 3.10 -7.81
CA LYS A 5 11.10 3.78 -7.42
C LYS A 5 10.29 2.96 -6.44
N ILE A 6 9.44 3.65 -5.70
CA ILE A 6 8.47 3.10 -4.74
C ILE A 6 7.07 3.24 -5.35
N LEU A 7 6.38 2.13 -5.53
CA LEU A 7 5.01 2.10 -6.01
C LEU A 7 4.03 2.09 -4.83
N LEU A 8 3.24 3.14 -4.68
CA LEU A 8 2.10 3.13 -3.76
C LEU A 8 0.86 2.65 -4.52
N VAL A 9 0.32 1.52 -4.11
CA VAL A 9 -0.91 0.96 -4.69
C VAL A 9 -2.10 1.43 -3.87
N LEU A 10 -2.95 2.20 -4.52
CA LEU A 10 -4.06 2.87 -3.89
C LEU A 10 -5.39 2.37 -4.44
N TYR A 11 -6.43 2.47 -3.61
CA TYR A 11 -7.79 2.07 -3.95
C TYR A 11 -8.72 3.27 -3.86
N GLU A 12 -9.63 3.40 -4.84
CA GLU A 12 -10.78 4.27 -4.73
C GLU A 12 -11.93 3.50 -4.11
N PHE A 13 -12.33 3.91 -2.92
CA PHE A 13 -13.48 3.34 -2.24
C PHE A 13 -14.76 4.07 -2.63
N ASN A 14 -15.82 3.32 -2.86
CA ASN A 14 -17.13 3.90 -3.12
C ASN A 14 -17.71 4.46 -1.81
N LEU A 15 -17.81 5.78 -1.72
CA LEU A 15 -18.42 6.50 -0.59
C LEU A 15 -19.96 6.56 -0.64
N ILE A 16 -20.60 5.69 -1.42
CA ILE A 16 -22.06 5.73 -1.53
C ILE A 16 -22.65 5.04 -0.29
N PRO A 17 -23.43 5.75 0.51
CA PRO A 17 -24.20 5.15 1.58
C PRO A 17 -25.34 4.34 0.94
N THR A 18 -25.13 3.07 0.69
CA THR A 18 -26.17 2.20 0.13
C THR A 18 -26.14 0.87 0.82
N ARG A 19 -27.27 0.54 1.41
CA ARG A 19 -27.73 -0.74 1.96
C ARG A 19 -26.79 -1.44 2.95
N PRO A 20 -27.28 -1.71 4.16
CA PRO A 20 -26.51 -2.35 5.25
C PRO A 20 -26.02 -3.77 4.94
N ASP A 21 -26.47 -4.36 3.87
CA ASP A 21 -26.26 -5.77 3.47
C ASP A 21 -25.13 -5.97 2.46
N ASN A 22 -24.48 -4.92 1.98
CA ASN A 22 -23.37 -5.08 1.04
C ASN A 22 -22.00 -4.82 1.69
N ALA A 23 -21.27 -5.89 1.94
CA ALA A 23 -19.92 -5.88 2.55
C ALA A 23 -18.83 -5.07 1.79
N ASN A 24 -19.17 -4.43 0.68
CA ASN A 24 -18.27 -3.66 -0.16
C ASN A 24 -18.31 -2.14 0.10
N TYR A 25 -19.01 -1.69 1.14
CA TYR A 25 -19.11 -0.27 1.45
C TYR A 25 -18.21 0.09 2.62
N THR A 26 -17.22 0.88 2.33
CA THR A 26 -16.37 1.47 3.37
C THR A 26 -17.06 2.72 3.93
N SER A 27 -17.06 2.84 5.25
CA SER A 27 -17.54 4.05 5.91
C SER A 27 -16.68 5.25 5.50
N PHE A 28 -17.25 6.45 5.55
CA PHE A 28 -16.49 7.70 5.36
C PHE A 28 -15.27 7.76 6.27
N ASN A 29 -15.42 7.34 7.53
CA ASN A 29 -14.33 7.30 8.50
C ASN A 29 -13.18 6.39 8.06
N PHE A 30 -13.49 5.21 7.51
CA PHE A 30 -12.46 4.32 6.98
C PHE A 30 -11.69 4.97 5.83
N THR A 31 -12.41 5.58 4.87
CA THR A 31 -11.77 6.25 3.72
C THR A 31 -10.91 7.43 4.15
N LYS A 32 -11.38 8.21 5.16
CA LYS A 32 -10.60 9.29 5.74
C LYS A 32 -9.31 8.78 6.37
N MET A 33 -9.41 7.79 7.26
CA MET A 33 -8.24 7.17 7.91
C MET A 33 -7.27 6.57 6.89
N TYR A 34 -7.79 5.96 5.83
CA TYR A 34 -7.00 5.41 4.74
C TYR A 34 -6.18 6.49 4.02
N VAL A 35 -6.83 7.60 3.64
CA VAL A 35 -6.14 8.74 2.99
C VAL A 35 -5.13 9.38 3.94
N GLU A 36 -5.49 9.58 5.20
CA GLU A 36 -4.60 10.13 6.23
C GLU A 36 -3.35 9.25 6.41
N SER A 37 -3.52 7.92 6.41
CA SER A 37 -2.40 6.98 6.49
C SER A 37 -1.44 7.10 5.30
N ILE A 38 -1.97 7.29 4.09
CA ILE A 38 -1.15 7.48 2.89
C ILE A 38 -0.37 8.78 2.96
N VAL A 39 -1.05 9.86 3.32
CA VAL A 39 -0.44 11.19 3.45
C VAL A 39 0.64 11.19 4.53
N ASP A 40 0.33 10.65 5.71
CA ASP A 40 1.28 10.54 6.83
C ASP A 40 2.53 9.74 6.44
N PHE A 41 2.36 8.63 5.71
CA PHE A 41 3.46 7.86 5.17
C PHE A 41 4.36 8.69 4.25
N ILE A 42 3.76 9.41 3.30
CA ILE A 42 4.51 10.24 2.35
C ILE A 42 5.24 11.37 3.07
N GLU A 43 4.59 12.02 4.03
CA GLU A 43 5.17 13.14 4.79
C GLU A 43 6.38 12.71 5.63
N LYS A 44 6.39 11.48 6.14
CA LYS A 44 7.48 10.93 6.98
C LYS A 44 8.62 10.27 6.22
N LEU A 45 8.51 10.12 4.91
CA LEU A 45 9.62 9.68 4.09
C LEU A 45 10.67 10.79 3.93
N ASP A 46 11.93 10.41 3.81
CA ASP A 46 13.01 11.33 3.43
C ASP A 46 12.74 12.00 2.09
N ASN A 47 13.19 13.25 1.93
CA ASN A 47 12.96 14.01 0.71
C ASN A 47 13.50 13.34 -0.55
N LYS A 48 14.58 12.57 -0.42
CA LYS A 48 15.15 11.75 -1.52
C LYS A 48 14.20 10.65 -1.96
N LEU A 49 13.50 10.03 -1.00
CA LEU A 49 12.56 8.93 -1.25
C LEU A 49 11.20 9.44 -1.73
N LYS A 50 10.74 10.60 -1.25
CA LYS A 50 9.53 11.26 -1.77
C LYS A 50 9.58 11.45 -3.29
N LYS A 51 10.74 11.82 -3.84
CA LYS A 51 10.94 11.98 -5.29
C LYS A 51 10.86 10.68 -6.09
N LYS A 52 10.98 9.53 -5.41
CA LYS A 52 10.91 8.19 -6.01
C LYS A 52 9.50 7.60 -5.99
N ILE A 53 8.54 8.26 -5.34
CA ILE A 53 7.17 7.77 -5.24
C ILE A 53 6.46 7.85 -6.58
N VAL A 54 5.77 6.77 -6.90
CA VAL A 54 4.82 6.67 -8.01
C VAL A 54 3.50 6.13 -7.46
N LEU A 55 2.42 6.81 -7.76
CA LEU A 55 1.08 6.41 -7.32
C LEU A 55 0.38 5.62 -8.42
N ASN A 56 -0.16 4.46 -8.08
CA ASN A 56 -1.05 3.70 -8.93
C ASN A 56 -2.40 3.55 -8.24
N ILE A 57 -3.46 4.06 -8.84
CA ILE A 57 -4.80 3.95 -8.29
C ILE A 57 -5.57 2.89 -9.04
N LYS A 58 -5.98 1.83 -8.33
CA LYS A 58 -6.94 0.86 -8.84
C LYS A 58 -8.31 1.50 -8.87
N ARG A 59 -8.82 1.76 -10.07
CA ARG A 59 -10.16 2.30 -10.27
C ARG A 59 -11.20 1.18 -10.11
N SER A 60 -12.18 1.42 -9.27
CA SER A 60 -13.45 0.67 -9.33
C SER A 60 -14.12 0.99 -10.67
N MET A 61 -14.51 -0.04 -11.43
CA MET A 61 -14.92 0.05 -12.84
C MET A 61 -16.08 1.00 -13.16
N LYS A 62 -16.77 1.59 -12.21
CA LYS A 62 -18.07 2.21 -12.50
C LYS A 62 -18.31 3.65 -12.11
N LYS A 63 -17.46 4.36 -11.37
CA LYS A 63 -17.77 5.79 -11.05
C LYS A 63 -16.52 6.66 -10.86
N LYS A 64 -16.58 7.84 -11.51
CA LYS A 64 -15.59 8.93 -11.60
C LYS A 64 -15.39 9.74 -10.29
N LYS A 65 -15.41 9.13 -9.11
CA LYS A 65 -15.12 9.89 -7.90
C LYS A 65 -13.68 9.63 -7.49
N ASP A 66 -12.78 10.46 -7.96
CA ASP A 66 -11.34 10.43 -7.63
C ASP A 66 -11.06 11.04 -6.25
N PHE A 67 -11.79 10.62 -5.21
CA PHE A 67 -11.65 11.21 -3.88
C PHE A 67 -10.25 10.98 -3.31
N THR A 68 -9.78 9.75 -3.33
CA THR A 68 -8.44 9.40 -2.83
C THR A 68 -7.37 10.16 -3.61
N LYS A 69 -7.45 10.13 -4.94
CA LYS A 69 -6.52 10.86 -5.82
C LYS A 69 -6.51 12.36 -5.51
N LYS A 70 -7.69 12.99 -5.48
CA LYS A 70 -7.81 14.43 -5.23
C LYS A 70 -7.26 14.82 -3.86
N SER A 71 -7.57 14.05 -2.83
CA SER A 71 -7.12 14.32 -1.46
C SER A 71 -5.60 14.24 -1.33
N ILE A 72 -4.97 13.26 -1.96
CA ILE A 72 -3.52 13.13 -1.95
C ILE A 72 -2.85 14.25 -2.77
N LEU A 73 -3.36 14.54 -3.97
CA LEU A 73 -2.82 15.59 -4.82
C LEU A 73 -2.99 16.99 -4.23
N PHE A 74 -4.04 17.22 -3.44
CA PHE A 74 -4.21 18.48 -2.74
C PHE A 74 -3.03 18.78 -1.79
N LYS A 75 -2.51 17.77 -1.12
CA LYS A 75 -1.35 17.88 -0.23
C LYS A 75 0.00 17.74 -0.96
N HIS A 76 0.04 16.93 -2.00
CA HIS A 76 1.25 16.56 -2.73
C HIS A 76 1.05 16.69 -4.25
N PRO A 77 0.93 17.92 -4.80
CA PRO A 77 0.56 18.14 -6.20
C PRO A 77 1.58 17.61 -7.22
N ASN A 78 2.83 17.45 -6.82
CA ASN A 78 3.93 17.04 -7.70
C ASN A 78 4.12 15.51 -7.79
N LEU A 79 3.28 14.70 -7.14
CA LEU A 79 3.40 13.25 -7.19
C LEU A 79 3.02 12.71 -8.57
N LYS A 80 3.82 11.77 -9.05
CA LYS A 80 3.57 11.10 -10.33
C LYS A 80 2.49 10.04 -10.18
N PHE A 81 1.52 10.07 -11.09
CA PHE A 81 0.50 9.02 -11.21
C PHE A 81 0.77 8.17 -12.45
N VAL A 82 0.59 6.86 -12.28
CA VAL A 82 0.55 5.92 -13.39
C VAL A 82 -0.88 5.43 -13.54
N GLU A 83 -1.50 5.80 -14.65
CA GLU A 83 -2.81 5.30 -15.04
C GLU A 83 -2.62 4.03 -15.88
N ASN A 84 -2.51 2.88 -15.22
CA ASN A 84 -2.50 1.61 -15.93
C ASN A 84 -3.87 0.93 -15.80
N SER A 85 -4.57 0.84 -16.92
CA SER A 85 -5.80 0.05 -17.04
C SER A 85 -5.53 -1.46 -16.86
N LYS A 86 -4.30 -1.90 -17.09
CA LYS A 86 -3.85 -3.28 -16.90
C LYS A 86 -2.70 -3.30 -15.89
N TYR A 87 -3.05 -3.59 -14.65
CA TYR A 87 -2.08 -3.82 -13.59
C TYR A 87 -1.55 -5.25 -13.77
N THR A 88 -0.54 -5.40 -14.59
CA THR A 88 0.07 -6.71 -14.86
C THR A 88 1.28 -6.94 -13.98
N HIS A 89 1.65 -8.21 -13.83
CA HIS A 89 2.90 -8.65 -13.23
C HIS A 89 4.12 -7.83 -13.71
N GLU A 90 4.22 -7.60 -15.01
CA GLU A 90 5.31 -6.84 -15.62
C GLU A 90 5.39 -5.39 -15.11
N THR A 91 4.26 -4.79 -14.75
CA THR A 91 4.24 -3.43 -14.21
C THR A 91 4.79 -3.38 -12.81
N ARG A 92 4.51 -4.39 -11.97
CA ARG A 92 4.96 -4.45 -10.58
C ARG A 92 6.46 -4.72 -10.46
N SER A 93 6.97 -5.65 -11.27
CA SER A 93 8.39 -6.02 -11.25
C SER A 93 9.35 -4.88 -11.64
N LYS A 94 8.81 -3.76 -12.15
CA LYS A 94 9.60 -2.57 -12.48
C LYS A 94 9.98 -1.72 -11.27
N TYR A 95 9.31 -1.91 -10.14
CA TYR A 95 9.50 -1.10 -8.93
C TYR A 95 10.31 -1.85 -7.88
N ASN A 96 11.17 -1.14 -7.16
CA ASN A 96 11.99 -1.74 -6.10
C ASN A 96 11.18 -2.13 -4.88
N LEU A 97 10.07 -1.44 -4.64
CA LEU A 97 9.18 -1.67 -3.51
C LEU A 97 7.76 -1.32 -3.89
N GLN A 98 6.83 -2.17 -3.51
CA GLN A 98 5.39 -1.90 -3.53
C GLN A 98 4.93 -1.62 -2.09
N VAL A 99 4.08 -0.60 -1.90
CA VAL A 99 3.45 -0.30 -0.60
C VAL A 99 1.94 -0.33 -0.77
N GLU A 100 1.30 -1.14 0.04
CA GLU A 100 -0.15 -1.31 0.12
C GLU A 100 -0.67 -0.78 1.45
N PHE A 101 -1.78 -0.04 1.42
CA PHE A 101 -2.42 0.51 2.61
C PHE A 101 -3.71 -0.23 2.98
N TYR A 102 -3.94 -1.33 2.35
CA TYR A 102 -5.11 -2.19 2.55
C TYR A 102 -4.74 -3.63 2.23
N PHE A 103 -5.21 -4.57 3.06
CA PHE A 103 -5.01 -6.00 2.80
C PHE A 103 -5.84 -6.44 1.60
N SER A 104 -5.21 -6.57 0.47
CA SER A 104 -5.83 -6.75 -0.83
C SER A 104 -5.28 -7.96 -1.56
N THR A 105 -5.98 -8.40 -2.61
CA THR A 105 -5.42 -9.38 -3.56
C THR A 105 -4.11 -8.89 -4.17
N GLY A 106 -3.95 -7.57 -4.33
CA GLY A 106 -2.71 -6.96 -4.83
C GLY A 106 -1.49 -7.22 -3.96
N PHE A 107 -1.67 -7.18 -2.63
CA PHE A 107 -0.64 -7.56 -1.68
C PHE A 107 -0.28 -9.05 -1.82
N LEU A 108 -1.29 -9.94 -1.84
CA LEU A 108 -1.07 -11.38 -1.97
C LEU A 108 -0.41 -11.75 -3.31
N GLU A 109 -0.81 -11.09 -4.38
CA GLU A 109 -0.17 -11.26 -5.70
C GLU A 109 1.31 -10.82 -5.67
N ALA A 110 1.65 -9.69 -5.04
CA ALA A 110 3.04 -9.25 -4.91
C ALA A 110 3.87 -10.27 -4.13
N MET A 111 3.32 -10.80 -3.03
CA MET A 111 3.94 -11.87 -2.25
C MET A 111 4.17 -13.14 -3.08
N SER A 112 3.15 -13.61 -3.81
CA SER A 112 3.24 -14.83 -4.62
C SER A 112 4.23 -14.72 -5.79
N LEU A 113 4.44 -13.49 -6.26
CA LEU A 113 5.39 -13.17 -7.33
C LEU A 113 6.80 -12.84 -6.81
N ASN A 114 7.00 -13.00 -5.50
CA ASN A 114 8.26 -12.67 -4.83
C ASN A 114 8.74 -11.22 -5.08
N ASN A 115 7.81 -10.28 -5.20
CA ASN A 115 8.12 -8.86 -5.34
C ASN A 115 8.17 -8.19 -3.95
N PRO A 116 9.19 -7.36 -3.68
CA PRO A 116 9.26 -6.64 -2.41
C PRO A 116 7.99 -5.81 -2.16
N VAL A 117 7.30 -6.12 -1.07
CA VAL A 117 6.04 -5.46 -0.70
C VAL A 117 5.95 -5.20 0.79
N ILE A 118 5.41 -4.06 1.14
CA ILE A 118 5.06 -3.67 2.51
C ILE A 118 3.56 -3.40 2.59
N LEU A 119 2.95 -3.89 3.67
CA LEU A 119 1.56 -3.65 4.01
C LEU A 119 1.49 -2.72 5.24
N ILE A 120 0.77 -1.62 5.12
CA ILE A 120 0.47 -0.71 6.23
C ILE A 120 -1.01 -0.88 6.58
N CYS A 121 -1.30 -1.44 7.74
CA CYS A 121 -2.66 -1.79 8.15
C CYS A 121 -2.87 -1.51 9.63
N ALA A 122 -3.17 -0.28 9.98
CA ALA A 122 -3.60 0.07 11.33
C ALA A 122 -4.99 -0.55 11.59
N ASN A 123 -5.09 -1.36 12.65
CA ASN A 123 -6.36 -1.88 13.18
C ASN A 123 -7.22 -2.80 12.27
N SER A 124 -6.75 -3.20 11.10
CA SER A 124 -7.57 -3.95 10.13
C SER A 124 -7.80 -5.42 10.48
N PHE A 125 -7.19 -5.92 11.54
CA PHE A 125 -7.16 -7.37 11.82
C PHE A 125 -7.82 -7.78 13.14
N LYS A 126 -8.47 -6.85 13.84
CA LYS A 126 -9.07 -7.14 15.16
C LYS A 126 -10.18 -8.20 15.10
N ASP A 127 -10.91 -8.22 13.99
CA ASP A 127 -12.07 -9.10 13.78
C ASP A 127 -11.75 -10.32 12.90
N GLN A 128 -10.45 -10.60 12.69
CA GLN A 128 -10.02 -11.71 11.86
C GLN A 128 -9.89 -13.02 12.66
N THR A 129 -9.90 -14.14 11.95
CA THR A 129 -9.68 -15.45 12.57
C THR A 129 -8.31 -15.54 13.24
N LYS A 130 -8.19 -16.37 14.28
CA LYS A 130 -6.91 -16.60 14.97
C LYS A 130 -5.77 -16.98 14.02
N GLN A 131 -6.09 -17.73 12.97
CA GLN A 131 -5.10 -18.14 11.97
C GLN A 131 -4.56 -16.96 11.18
N VAL A 132 -5.43 -16.04 10.71
CA VAL A 132 -5.03 -14.82 10.00
C VAL A 132 -4.20 -13.93 10.91
N VAL A 133 -4.62 -13.73 12.16
CA VAL A 133 -3.87 -12.94 13.14
C VAL A 133 -2.45 -13.50 13.32
N LYS A 134 -2.31 -14.83 13.43
CA LYS A 134 -0.99 -15.49 13.54
C LYS A 134 -0.10 -15.20 12.31
N GLN A 135 -0.65 -15.28 11.09
CA GLN A 135 0.10 -14.96 9.88
C GLN A 135 0.53 -13.48 9.85
N ILE A 136 -0.37 -12.57 10.21
CA ILE A 136 -0.03 -11.14 10.30
C ILE A 136 1.09 -10.89 11.31
N GLN A 137 1.12 -11.57 12.45
CA GLN A 137 2.22 -11.45 13.40
C GLN A 137 3.58 -11.91 12.82
N ILE A 138 3.56 -12.94 11.98
CA ILE A 138 4.76 -13.37 11.25
C ILE A 138 5.23 -12.27 10.30
N LEU A 139 4.33 -11.67 9.52
CA LEU A 139 4.65 -10.58 8.61
C LEU A 139 5.19 -9.35 9.35
N LYS A 140 4.62 -9.02 10.52
CA LYS A 140 5.12 -7.92 11.39
C LYS A 140 6.55 -8.16 11.88
N LYS A 141 6.84 -9.36 12.37
CA LYS A 141 8.19 -9.73 12.83
C LYS A 141 9.25 -9.63 11.72
N ARG A 142 8.83 -9.67 10.45
CA ARG A 142 9.70 -9.61 9.27
C ARG A 142 9.72 -8.24 8.59
N ASN A 143 9.10 -7.24 9.22
CA ASN A 143 8.97 -5.89 8.68
C ASN A 143 8.26 -5.85 7.31
N ILE A 144 7.31 -6.76 7.07
CA ILE A 144 6.47 -6.78 5.87
C ILE A 144 5.11 -6.14 6.15
N CYS A 145 4.62 -6.22 7.40
CA CYS A 145 3.39 -5.57 7.82
C CYS A 145 3.67 -4.61 8.98
N PHE A 146 3.12 -3.40 8.89
CA PHE A 146 3.27 -2.35 9.88
C PHE A 146 1.92 -1.87 10.39
N ASP A 147 1.86 -1.55 11.68
CA ASP A 147 0.65 -1.01 12.33
C ASP A 147 0.46 0.50 12.08
N SER A 148 1.49 1.20 11.62
CA SER A 148 1.43 2.63 11.37
C SER A 148 2.32 3.04 10.21
N SER A 149 1.92 4.12 9.55
CA SER A 149 2.66 4.79 8.49
C SER A 149 4.04 5.25 8.97
N GLN A 150 4.13 5.72 10.22
CA GLN A 150 5.39 6.14 10.81
C GLN A 150 6.42 5.01 10.85
N LYS A 151 6.06 3.86 11.43
CA LYS A 151 6.99 2.72 11.52
C LYS A 151 7.42 2.22 10.14
N ALA A 152 6.51 2.21 9.17
CA ALA A 152 6.81 1.82 7.80
C ALA A 152 7.76 2.80 7.11
N SER A 153 7.53 4.12 7.25
CA SER A 153 8.41 5.13 6.67
C SER A 153 9.80 5.13 7.31
N GLU A 154 9.89 5.00 8.64
CA GLU A 154 11.17 4.85 9.34
C GLU A 154 11.96 3.63 8.85
N PHE A 155 11.27 2.49 8.71
CA PHE A 155 11.91 1.29 8.16
C PHE A 155 12.44 1.51 6.75
N ILE A 156 11.65 2.14 5.85
CA ILE A 156 12.05 2.40 4.47
C ILE A 156 13.18 3.43 4.41
N ASN A 157 13.13 4.50 5.21
CA ASN A 157 14.20 5.51 5.26
C ASN A 157 15.55 4.87 5.60
N ASN A 158 15.55 3.93 6.55
CA ASN A 158 16.77 3.28 7.02
C ASN A 158 17.26 2.15 6.10
N ASN A 159 16.37 1.50 5.35
CA ASN A 159 16.69 0.26 4.63
C ASN A 159 16.51 0.35 3.11
N TYR A 160 16.23 1.53 2.55
CA TYR A 160 15.92 1.65 1.12
C TYR A 160 17.01 1.11 0.20
N ASN A 161 18.25 1.28 0.56
CA ASN A 161 19.40 0.82 -0.24
C ASN A 161 19.65 -0.69 -0.10
N SER A 162 19.09 -1.33 0.91
CA SER A 162 19.24 -2.78 1.20
C SER A 162 17.90 -3.54 1.09
N LEU A 163 16.88 -2.96 0.43
CA LEU A 163 15.55 -3.58 0.30
C LEU A 163 15.59 -4.96 -0.35
N GLU A 164 16.46 -5.17 -1.33
CA GLU A 164 16.61 -6.46 -2.01
C GLU A 164 17.20 -7.51 -1.06
N GLU A 165 18.21 -7.13 -0.29
CA GLU A 165 18.81 -7.99 0.73
C GLU A 165 17.81 -8.32 1.85
N TRP A 166 17.10 -7.31 2.37
CA TRP A 166 16.05 -7.52 3.35
C TRP A 166 14.98 -8.50 2.84
N TRP A 167 14.53 -8.32 1.59
CA TRP A 167 13.50 -9.16 1.00
C TRP A 167 13.97 -10.60 0.82
N ARG A 168 15.19 -10.82 0.36
CA ARG A 168 15.79 -12.14 0.19
C ARG A 168 16.05 -12.84 1.51
N ASN A 169 16.47 -12.10 2.53
CA ASN A 169 16.75 -12.62 3.88
C ASN A 169 15.48 -12.82 4.70
N SER A 170 14.37 -12.22 4.29
CA SER A 170 13.10 -12.50 4.91
C SER A 170 12.75 -13.95 4.60
N LEU A 171 12.76 -14.81 5.63
CA LEU A 171 12.50 -16.27 5.57
C LEU A 171 11.15 -16.67 4.94
N LEU A 172 10.50 -15.80 4.18
CA LEU A 172 9.29 -16.04 3.41
C LEU A 172 9.56 -16.82 2.12
N GLN A 173 10.83 -17.03 1.81
CA GLN A 173 11.24 -17.77 0.61
C GLN A 173 11.47 -19.28 0.87
N LYS A 174 11.12 -19.75 2.09
CA LYS A 174 11.19 -21.19 2.44
C LYS A 174 9.82 -21.81 2.52
#